data_d03eb6e33ad6e8d74816c1303a8f5b75
#
_entry.id   d03eb6e33ad6e8d74816c1303a8f5b75
#
_cell.length_a   1.000
_cell.length_b   1.000
_cell.length_c   1.000
_cell.angle_alpha   90.00
_cell.angle_beta   90.00
_cell.angle_gamma   90.00
#
_symmetry.space_group_name_H-M   'P 1'
#
loop_
_entity.id
_entity.type
_entity.pdbx_description
1 polymer ?
#
loop_
_entity_poly.entity_id
_entity_poly.type
_entity_poly.pdbx_seq_one_letter_code
_entity_poly.pdbx_strand_id
1 'polypeptide(L)'
;MSLEVNIEKKLDGFILRAAFSAGNTPTALLGASGCGKSMTLRCIAGIVKPDKGRIMLDGRVLFDSEQHIDLPPQQRGAGLLFQNYALFPNMTVEQNILCGLKAEKDRAARQARCAELLRAMRLEPLAKRYPAQLSGGQQQRTALARILAGRPRILMLDEPFSALDSYLREAVESEVGSLLAGFDGTALLVTHNRDEAYRLCPEMVVLDSGRVLRSGHTRDIFADPRSITAARLTGCKNILPCTRLDAHAVRLTGWDVPLQLALPVPEGCTAVGIRAHDFVPCDAGAPNALPVAALSSSENPFDWNLICTAPDGTARLWWKVSKSTLFSPAPVPPHFLCAAPESIMPLTN
;
A
#
# COMPACT_ATOMS: atom_id res chain seq x y z
N MET A 1 -21.51 1.93 0.63
CA MET A 1 -21.02 2.58 -0.60
C MET A 1 -20.09 1.61 -1.30
N SER A 2 -20.03 1.62 -2.64
CA SER A 2 -19.14 0.71 -3.39
C SER A 2 -18.59 1.41 -4.62
N LEU A 3 -17.30 1.28 -4.83
CA LEU A 3 -16.62 1.64 -6.06
C LEU A 3 -16.32 0.36 -6.85
N GLU A 4 -16.66 0.36 -8.13
CA GLU A 4 -16.30 -0.69 -9.05
C GLU A 4 -15.49 -0.08 -10.20
N VAL A 5 -14.31 -0.61 -10.43
CA VAL A 5 -13.37 -0.17 -11.46
C VAL A 5 -13.03 -1.36 -12.35
N ASN A 6 -13.25 -1.21 -13.63
CA ASN A 6 -12.78 -2.14 -14.65
C ASN A 6 -12.43 -1.31 -15.89
N ILE A 7 -11.17 -0.93 -16.01
CA ILE A 7 -10.71 0.00 -17.05
C ILE A 7 -9.44 -0.48 -17.73
N GLU A 8 -9.30 -0.05 -18.98
CA GLU A 8 -8.07 -0.15 -19.74
C GLU A 8 -7.61 1.26 -20.18
N LYS A 9 -6.32 1.55 -19.99
CA LYS A 9 -5.68 2.78 -20.44
C LYS A 9 -4.31 2.48 -21.03
N LYS A 10 -4.09 2.86 -22.28
CA LYS A 10 -2.77 2.81 -22.92
C LYS A 10 -1.89 3.91 -22.35
N LEU A 11 -0.70 3.54 -21.91
CA LEU A 11 0.33 4.44 -21.42
C LEU A 11 1.61 4.17 -22.19
N ASP A 12 2.57 5.11 -22.15
CA ASP A 12 3.88 4.89 -22.75
C ASP A 12 4.58 3.72 -22.05
N GLY A 13 4.81 2.64 -22.80
CA GLY A 13 5.51 1.45 -22.34
C GLY A 13 4.64 0.31 -21.79
N PHE A 14 3.38 0.54 -21.38
CA PHE A 14 2.49 -0.54 -20.90
C PHE A 14 1.01 -0.18 -21.01
N ILE A 15 0.15 -1.17 -20.78
CA ILE A 15 -1.30 -0.98 -20.72
C ILE A 15 -1.76 -1.18 -19.28
N LEU A 16 -2.34 -0.13 -18.68
CA LEU A 16 -3.03 -0.24 -17.40
C LEU A 16 -4.35 -1.00 -17.62
N ARG A 17 -4.54 -2.09 -16.88
CA ARG A 17 -5.77 -2.88 -16.78
C ARG A 17 -6.12 -3.04 -15.32
N ALA A 18 -6.88 -2.09 -14.78
CA ALA A 18 -7.27 -2.08 -13.38
C ALA A 18 -8.70 -2.60 -13.23
N ALA A 19 -8.85 -3.77 -12.62
CA ALA A 19 -10.14 -4.38 -12.30
C ALA A 19 -10.17 -4.71 -10.81
N PHE A 20 -10.95 -3.95 -10.04
CA PHE A 20 -11.14 -4.16 -8.59
C PHE A 20 -12.41 -3.48 -8.09
N SER A 21 -12.82 -3.82 -6.87
CA SER A 21 -13.87 -3.13 -6.14
C SER A 21 -13.36 -2.67 -4.77
N ALA A 22 -13.95 -1.58 -4.27
CA ALA A 22 -13.68 -1.05 -2.93
C ALA A 22 -15.00 -0.63 -2.27
N GLY A 23 -15.17 -0.97 -1.00
CA GLY A 23 -16.35 -0.64 -0.20
C GLY A 23 -16.17 0.62 0.65
N ASN A 24 -16.84 0.64 1.79
CA ASN A 24 -16.70 1.69 2.81
C ASN A 24 -15.41 1.55 3.65
N THR A 25 -14.75 0.42 3.53
CA THR A 25 -13.49 0.16 4.25
C THR A 25 -12.33 0.80 3.49
N PRO A 26 -11.42 1.54 4.17
CA PRO A 26 -10.23 2.08 3.53
C PRO A 26 -9.45 1.00 2.79
N THR A 27 -9.17 1.25 1.51
CA THR A 27 -8.52 0.30 0.60
C THR A 27 -7.20 0.87 0.11
N ALA A 28 -6.10 0.14 0.31
CA ALA A 28 -4.79 0.51 -0.22
C ALA A 28 -4.61 0.04 -1.66
N LEU A 29 -4.05 0.87 -2.52
CA LEU A 29 -3.45 0.45 -3.79
C LEU A 29 -1.94 0.40 -3.60
N LEU A 30 -1.40 -0.81 -3.38
CA LEU A 30 0.03 -1.06 -3.18
C LEU A 30 0.68 -1.48 -4.50
N GLY A 31 1.86 -0.96 -4.80
CA GLY A 31 2.64 -1.38 -5.97
C GLY A 31 3.89 -0.54 -6.17
N ALA A 32 4.79 -1.00 -7.05
CA ALA A 32 6.01 -0.28 -7.39
C ALA A 32 5.73 1.09 -8.03
N SER A 33 6.71 1.98 -7.99
CA SER A 33 6.62 3.26 -8.71
C SER A 33 6.42 3.01 -10.21
N GLY A 34 5.55 3.79 -10.84
CA GLY A 34 5.25 3.66 -12.28
C GLY A 34 4.29 2.54 -12.68
N CYS A 35 3.82 1.67 -11.75
CA CYS A 35 2.92 0.56 -12.11
C CYS A 35 1.47 0.96 -12.46
N GLY A 36 1.09 2.26 -12.38
CA GLY A 36 -0.22 2.76 -12.79
C GLY A 36 -1.16 3.21 -11.66
N LYS A 37 -0.74 3.21 -10.39
CA LYS A 37 -1.59 3.59 -9.22
C LYS A 37 -2.19 4.99 -9.35
N SER A 38 -1.36 6.01 -9.50
CA SER A 38 -1.81 7.41 -9.65
C SER A 38 -2.66 7.60 -10.91
N MET A 39 -2.36 6.86 -11.98
CA MET A 39 -3.16 6.88 -13.21
C MET A 39 -4.57 6.32 -12.96
N THR A 40 -4.67 5.22 -12.19
CA THR A 40 -5.97 4.66 -11.78
C THR A 40 -6.79 5.71 -11.02
N LEU A 41 -6.21 6.42 -10.05
CA LEU A 41 -6.92 7.48 -9.33
C LEU A 41 -7.37 8.62 -10.24
N ARG A 42 -6.50 9.04 -11.19
CA ARG A 42 -6.86 10.10 -12.17
C ARG A 42 -7.98 9.65 -13.10
N CYS A 43 -8.02 8.38 -13.48
CA CYS A 43 -9.13 7.82 -14.24
C CYS A 43 -10.44 7.83 -13.43
N ILE A 44 -10.42 7.42 -12.17
CA ILE A 44 -11.59 7.45 -11.29
C ILE A 44 -12.08 8.89 -11.09
N ALA A 45 -11.17 9.83 -10.86
CA ALA A 45 -11.47 11.26 -10.70
C ALA A 45 -11.99 11.94 -11.98
N GLY A 46 -11.83 11.32 -13.16
CA GLY A 46 -12.22 11.90 -14.45
C GLY A 46 -11.25 12.92 -15.01
N ILE A 47 -10.02 12.97 -14.46
CA ILE A 47 -8.94 13.85 -14.96
C ILE A 47 -8.34 13.26 -16.23
N VAL A 48 -8.26 11.93 -16.26
CA VAL A 48 -7.82 11.17 -17.44
C VAL A 48 -8.94 10.26 -17.87
N LYS A 49 -9.27 10.28 -19.16
CA LYS A 49 -10.27 9.39 -19.74
C LYS A 49 -9.66 8.00 -19.98
N PRO A 50 -10.24 6.90 -19.43
CA PRO A 50 -9.87 5.55 -19.84
C PRO A 50 -10.14 5.32 -21.32
N ASP A 51 -9.43 4.39 -21.94
CA ASP A 51 -9.68 4.03 -23.35
C ASP A 51 -10.83 3.03 -23.48
N LYS A 52 -10.99 2.13 -22.48
CA LYS A 52 -12.08 1.16 -22.40
C LYS A 52 -12.51 0.90 -20.97
N GLY A 53 -13.70 0.33 -20.82
CA GLY A 53 -14.19 -0.22 -19.58
C GLY A 53 -15.24 0.64 -18.89
N ARG A 54 -15.40 0.45 -17.58
CA ARG A 54 -16.46 1.04 -16.77
C ARG A 54 -15.97 1.41 -15.38
N ILE A 55 -16.48 2.53 -14.87
CA ILE A 55 -16.30 2.97 -13.48
C ILE A 55 -17.68 3.28 -12.89
N MET A 56 -18.00 2.66 -11.77
CA MET A 56 -19.24 2.91 -11.04
C MET A 56 -18.94 3.29 -9.58
N LEU A 57 -19.73 4.21 -9.03
CA LEU A 57 -19.72 4.59 -7.62
C LEU A 57 -21.17 4.58 -7.10
N ASP A 58 -21.45 3.75 -6.12
CA ASP A 58 -22.79 3.59 -5.51
C ASP A 58 -23.89 3.32 -6.54
N GLY A 59 -23.61 2.44 -7.52
CA GLY A 59 -24.55 2.12 -8.62
C GLY A 59 -24.63 3.19 -9.71
N ARG A 60 -24.01 4.38 -9.52
CA ARG A 60 -23.96 5.42 -10.53
C ARG A 60 -22.78 5.21 -11.46
N VAL A 61 -23.03 5.16 -12.76
CA VAL A 61 -21.99 5.10 -13.78
C VAL A 61 -21.28 6.45 -13.89
N LEU A 62 -19.96 6.45 -13.66
CA LEU A 62 -19.10 7.63 -13.81
C LEU A 62 -18.43 7.67 -15.18
N PHE A 63 -18.08 6.48 -15.69
CA PHE A 63 -17.49 6.26 -16.99
C PHE A 63 -17.97 4.92 -17.56
N ASP A 64 -18.31 4.89 -18.82
CA ASP A 64 -18.62 3.67 -19.58
C ASP A 64 -18.29 3.88 -21.04
N SER A 65 -17.32 3.13 -21.57
CA SER A 65 -16.87 3.29 -22.96
C SER A 65 -17.87 2.77 -23.99
N GLU A 66 -18.73 1.79 -23.62
CA GLU A 66 -19.73 1.21 -24.50
C GLU A 66 -20.98 2.10 -24.58
N GLN A 67 -21.38 2.65 -23.42
CA GLN A 67 -22.53 3.55 -23.33
C GLN A 67 -22.18 5.02 -23.63
N HIS A 68 -20.92 5.33 -23.95
CA HIS A 68 -20.41 6.68 -24.20
C HIS A 68 -20.65 7.65 -23.02
N ILE A 69 -20.64 7.14 -21.80
CA ILE A 69 -20.78 7.94 -20.57
C ILE A 69 -19.37 8.35 -20.09
N ASP A 70 -19.17 9.64 -19.90
CA ASP A 70 -17.93 10.18 -19.34
C ASP A 70 -18.26 11.45 -18.53
N LEU A 71 -18.54 11.26 -17.24
CA LEU A 71 -18.88 12.38 -16.37
C LEU A 71 -17.63 13.24 -16.10
N PRO A 72 -17.74 14.58 -16.19
CA PRO A 72 -16.64 15.46 -15.85
C PRO A 72 -16.29 15.35 -14.35
N PRO A 73 -15.06 15.69 -13.93
CA PRO A 73 -14.60 15.55 -12.54
C PRO A 73 -15.54 16.13 -11.48
N GLN A 74 -16.14 17.30 -11.77
CA GLN A 74 -17.03 18.02 -10.87
C GLN A 74 -18.32 17.26 -10.57
N GLN A 75 -18.72 16.32 -11.41
CA GLN A 75 -19.92 15.53 -11.26
C GLN A 75 -19.67 14.14 -10.67
N ARG A 76 -18.40 13.74 -10.48
CA ARG A 76 -18.05 12.40 -9.96
C ARG A 76 -18.11 12.29 -8.44
N GLY A 77 -18.22 13.42 -7.72
CA GLY A 77 -18.21 13.42 -6.25
C GLY A 77 -16.89 12.88 -5.69
N ALA A 78 -15.79 13.05 -6.42
CA ALA A 78 -14.47 12.52 -6.11
C ALA A 78 -13.57 13.61 -5.50
N GLY A 79 -12.98 13.31 -4.34
CA GLY A 79 -11.94 14.12 -3.72
C GLY A 79 -10.57 13.46 -3.94
N LEU A 80 -9.64 14.14 -4.61
CA LEU A 80 -8.30 13.64 -4.88
C LEU A 80 -7.25 14.53 -4.24
N LEU A 81 -6.44 13.96 -3.34
CA LEU A 81 -5.21 14.56 -2.84
C LEU A 81 -4.07 14.14 -3.74
N PHE A 82 -3.46 15.12 -4.40
CA PHE A 82 -2.25 14.92 -5.21
C PHE A 82 -1.01 14.87 -4.33
N GLN A 83 0.04 14.21 -4.80
CA GLN A 83 1.33 14.10 -4.13
C GLN A 83 1.95 15.48 -3.77
N ASN A 84 1.72 16.50 -4.58
CA ASN A 84 2.17 17.89 -4.37
C ASN A 84 1.12 18.79 -3.70
N TYR A 85 0.07 18.18 -3.10
CA TYR A 85 -1.07 18.86 -2.44
C TYR A 85 -1.87 19.83 -3.32
N ALA A 86 -1.33 20.31 -4.43
CA ALA A 86 -1.94 21.22 -5.39
C ALA A 86 -2.69 22.40 -4.75
N LEU A 87 -2.12 23.01 -3.71
CA LEU A 87 -2.67 24.22 -3.09
C LEU A 87 -2.55 25.41 -4.04
N PHE A 88 -3.52 26.32 -3.98
CA PHE A 88 -3.44 27.59 -4.71
C PHE A 88 -2.43 28.51 -4.00
N PRO A 89 -1.27 28.80 -4.61
CA PRO A 89 -0.17 29.48 -3.93
C PRO A 89 -0.48 30.93 -3.53
N ASN A 90 -1.36 31.58 -4.28
CA ASN A 90 -1.78 32.97 -4.07
C ASN A 90 -3.04 33.11 -3.19
N MET A 91 -3.46 32.04 -2.54
CA MET A 91 -4.61 32.00 -1.64
C MET A 91 -4.18 31.58 -0.24
N THR A 92 -4.75 32.18 0.78
CA THR A 92 -4.52 31.79 2.17
C THR A 92 -5.12 30.40 2.45
N VAL A 93 -4.82 29.82 3.62
CA VAL A 93 -5.41 28.55 4.08
C VAL A 93 -6.93 28.61 4.02
N GLU A 94 -7.52 29.65 4.62
CA GLU A 94 -8.97 29.85 4.62
C GLU A 94 -9.53 29.96 3.19
N GLN A 95 -8.91 30.71 2.32
CA GLN A 95 -9.31 30.86 0.92
C GLN A 95 -9.19 29.54 0.14
N ASN A 96 -8.15 28.76 0.37
CA ASN A 96 -8.03 27.41 -0.20
C ASN A 96 -9.20 26.51 0.21
N ILE A 97 -9.58 26.51 1.48
CA ILE A 97 -10.74 25.72 1.98
C ILE A 97 -12.05 26.22 1.38
N LEU A 98 -12.26 27.54 1.34
CA LEU A 98 -13.44 28.16 0.74
C LEU A 98 -13.62 27.81 -0.75
N CYS A 99 -12.51 27.54 -1.49
CA CYS A 99 -12.59 27.06 -2.86
C CYS A 99 -13.28 25.70 -2.97
N GLY A 100 -13.14 24.82 -1.97
CA GLY A 100 -13.86 23.55 -1.89
C GLY A 100 -15.37 23.70 -1.65
N LEU A 101 -15.81 24.84 -1.13
CA LEU A 101 -17.20 25.14 -0.79
C LEU A 101 -17.94 25.92 -1.90
N LYS A 102 -17.46 25.92 -3.13
CA LYS A 102 -18.08 26.69 -4.23
C LYS A 102 -19.52 26.29 -4.54
N ALA A 103 -19.91 25.04 -4.26
CA ALA A 103 -21.28 24.55 -4.47
C ALA A 103 -22.27 25.09 -3.44
N GLU A 104 -21.80 25.48 -2.24
CA GLU A 104 -22.65 26.09 -1.22
C GLU A 104 -22.91 27.58 -1.55
N LYS A 105 -24.16 27.92 -1.74
CA LYS A 105 -24.58 29.28 -2.12
C LYS A 105 -24.74 30.22 -0.93
N ASP A 106 -25.11 29.67 0.24
CA ASP A 106 -25.24 30.46 1.45
C ASP A 106 -23.86 30.83 2.00
N ARG A 107 -23.65 32.17 2.09
CA ARG A 107 -22.39 32.72 2.59
C ARG A 107 -22.13 32.38 4.06
N ALA A 108 -23.17 32.39 4.88
CA ALA A 108 -23.08 32.07 6.31
C ALA A 108 -22.75 30.60 6.53
N ALA A 109 -23.41 29.68 5.82
CA ALA A 109 -23.12 28.25 5.82
C ALA A 109 -21.71 27.95 5.33
N ARG A 110 -21.23 28.63 4.28
CA ARG A 110 -19.83 28.51 3.80
C ARG A 110 -18.82 28.90 4.87
N GLN A 111 -19.03 30.04 5.55
CA GLN A 111 -18.11 30.49 6.60
C GLN A 111 -18.15 29.56 7.81
N ALA A 112 -19.32 29.11 8.23
CA ALA A 112 -19.48 28.17 9.33
C ALA A 112 -18.73 26.85 9.04
N ARG A 113 -18.93 26.28 7.85
CA ARG A 113 -18.25 25.05 7.44
C ARG A 113 -16.75 25.23 7.29
N CYS A 114 -16.28 26.36 6.78
CA CYS A 114 -14.86 26.67 6.72
C CYS A 114 -14.25 26.73 8.14
N ALA A 115 -14.90 27.41 9.08
CA ALA A 115 -14.44 27.49 10.48
C ALA A 115 -14.40 26.10 11.15
N GLU A 116 -15.39 25.26 10.90
CA GLU A 116 -15.42 23.87 11.37
C GLU A 116 -14.21 23.07 10.85
N LEU A 117 -13.93 23.15 9.53
CA LEU A 117 -12.80 22.45 8.92
C LEU A 117 -11.45 22.99 9.39
N LEU A 118 -11.30 24.29 9.57
CA LEU A 118 -10.10 24.89 10.16
C LEU A 118 -9.84 24.34 11.56
N ARG A 119 -10.87 24.21 12.39
CA ARG A 119 -10.79 23.66 13.74
C ARG A 119 -10.47 22.17 13.71
N ALA A 120 -11.21 21.39 12.93
CA ALA A 120 -11.02 19.94 12.81
C ALA A 120 -9.59 19.57 12.36
N MET A 121 -9.01 20.39 11.47
CA MET A 121 -7.64 20.20 10.96
C MET A 121 -6.56 20.97 11.72
N ARG A 122 -6.91 21.60 12.86
CA ARG A 122 -6.00 22.42 13.70
C ARG A 122 -5.27 23.50 12.88
N LEU A 123 -5.99 24.15 11.98
CA LEU A 123 -5.49 25.20 11.07
C LEU A 123 -5.92 26.61 11.46
N GLU A 124 -6.71 26.79 12.53
CA GLU A 124 -7.25 28.11 12.94
C GLU A 124 -6.15 29.20 13.07
N PRO A 125 -5.00 28.93 13.75
CA PRO A 125 -3.94 29.95 13.86
C PRO A 125 -3.26 30.27 12.52
N LEU A 126 -3.45 29.43 11.52
CA LEU A 126 -2.80 29.51 10.21
C LEU A 126 -3.74 30.01 9.11
N ALA A 127 -5.01 30.34 9.43
CA ALA A 127 -6.08 30.63 8.46
C ALA A 127 -5.69 31.74 7.45
N LYS A 128 -4.89 32.70 7.85
CA LYS A 128 -4.45 33.84 7.02
C LYS A 128 -3.08 33.63 6.37
N ARG A 129 -2.39 32.51 6.61
CA ARG A 129 -1.09 32.20 6.00
C ARG A 129 -1.26 31.66 4.59
N TYR A 130 -0.23 31.91 3.77
CA TYR A 130 -0.14 31.37 2.41
C TYR A 130 0.62 30.01 2.43
N PRO A 131 0.41 29.14 1.41
CA PRO A 131 1.05 27.82 1.35
C PRO A 131 2.57 27.83 1.55
N ALA A 132 3.28 28.81 1.00
CA ALA A 132 4.73 28.96 1.17
C ALA A 132 5.18 29.21 2.63
N GLN A 133 4.26 29.56 3.52
CA GLN A 133 4.52 29.83 4.94
C GLN A 133 4.15 28.63 5.84
N LEU A 134 3.79 27.51 5.23
CA LEU A 134 3.32 26.29 5.91
C LEU A 134 4.35 25.16 5.83
N SER A 135 4.44 24.36 6.90
CA SER A 135 5.16 23.08 6.83
C SER A 135 4.43 22.11 5.91
N GLY A 136 5.11 21.04 5.44
CA GLY A 136 4.51 20.00 4.60
C GLY A 136 3.23 19.40 5.18
N GLY A 137 3.22 19.05 6.47
CA GLY A 137 2.01 18.54 7.15
C GLY A 137 0.88 19.58 7.25
N GLN A 138 1.20 20.88 7.41
CA GLN A 138 0.20 21.95 7.40
C GLN A 138 -0.38 22.16 5.99
N GLN A 139 0.44 22.05 4.95
CA GLN A 139 -0.03 22.08 3.56
C GLN A 139 -0.95 20.90 3.26
N GLN A 140 -0.58 19.70 3.70
CA GLN A 140 -1.40 18.50 3.55
C GLN A 140 -2.76 18.64 4.24
N ARG A 141 -2.78 19.06 5.51
CA ARG A 141 -4.04 19.30 6.24
C ARG A 141 -4.90 20.34 5.55
N THR A 142 -4.30 21.40 4.99
CA THR A 142 -5.03 22.41 4.22
C THR A 142 -5.66 21.82 2.96
N ALA A 143 -4.93 20.98 2.23
CA ALA A 143 -5.43 20.31 1.03
C ALA A 143 -6.55 19.32 1.37
N LEU A 144 -6.41 18.54 2.44
CA LEU A 144 -7.47 17.65 2.94
C LEU A 144 -8.72 18.43 3.36
N ALA A 145 -8.58 19.53 4.11
CA ALA A 145 -9.70 20.39 4.48
C ALA A 145 -10.43 20.93 3.24
N ARG A 146 -9.69 21.36 2.20
CA ARG A 146 -10.29 21.81 0.93
C ARG A 146 -11.08 20.70 0.22
N ILE A 147 -10.55 19.47 0.21
CA ILE A 147 -11.22 18.32 -0.40
C ILE A 147 -12.50 17.96 0.38
N LEU A 148 -12.41 17.86 1.71
CA LEU A 148 -13.52 17.50 2.58
C LEU A 148 -14.62 18.59 2.61
N ALA A 149 -14.28 19.82 2.30
CA ALA A 149 -15.25 20.91 2.11
C ALA A 149 -16.29 20.56 1.05
N GLY A 150 -15.89 19.90 -0.03
CA GLY A 150 -16.76 19.45 -1.11
C GLY A 150 -17.64 18.24 -0.77
N ARG A 151 -17.56 17.67 0.44
CA ARG A 151 -18.29 16.45 0.86
C ARG A 151 -18.19 15.33 -0.21
N PRO A 152 -17.00 14.87 -0.56
CA PRO A 152 -16.83 13.84 -1.58
C PRO A 152 -17.44 12.52 -1.12
N ARG A 153 -17.94 11.71 -2.07
CA ARG A 153 -18.39 10.33 -1.84
C ARG A 153 -17.23 9.35 -1.87
N ILE A 154 -16.16 9.70 -2.59
CA ILE A 154 -14.91 8.95 -2.61
C ILE A 154 -13.74 9.88 -2.30
N LEU A 155 -12.92 9.49 -1.33
CA LEU A 155 -11.67 10.15 -0.97
C LEU A 155 -10.49 9.35 -1.48
N MET A 156 -9.64 9.97 -2.28
CA MET A 156 -8.47 9.34 -2.89
C MET A 156 -7.20 10.11 -2.47
N LEU A 157 -6.23 9.40 -1.92
CA LEU A 157 -4.96 9.96 -1.45
C LEU A 157 -3.82 9.36 -2.27
N ASP A 158 -3.12 10.20 -3.03
CA ASP A 158 -2.01 9.79 -3.91
C ASP A 158 -0.67 10.04 -3.20
N GLU A 159 -0.07 8.99 -2.63
CA GLU A 159 1.19 9.01 -1.87
C GLU A 159 1.28 10.16 -0.84
N PRO A 160 0.32 10.25 0.10
CA PRO A 160 0.17 11.43 0.95
C PRO A 160 1.38 11.69 1.86
N PHE A 161 2.21 10.68 2.13
CA PHE A 161 3.33 10.78 3.07
C PHE A 161 4.69 10.90 2.40
N SER A 162 4.77 10.87 1.06
CA SER A 162 6.04 10.79 0.32
C SER A 162 6.92 12.05 0.47
N ALA A 163 6.30 13.22 0.70
CA ALA A 163 7.00 14.50 0.84
C ALA A 163 7.29 14.89 2.30
N LEU A 164 7.05 13.99 3.26
CA LEU A 164 7.22 14.28 4.69
C LEU A 164 8.52 13.68 5.24
N ASP A 165 9.18 14.46 6.09
CA ASP A 165 10.30 13.98 6.90
C ASP A 165 9.84 12.84 7.83
N SER A 166 10.73 11.89 8.14
CA SER A 166 10.43 10.71 8.95
C SER A 166 9.78 11.04 10.30
N TYR A 167 10.22 12.11 10.95
CA TYR A 167 9.70 12.55 12.26
C TYR A 167 8.24 13.05 12.18
N LEU A 168 7.89 13.79 11.12
CA LEU A 168 6.53 14.30 10.92
C LEU A 168 5.57 13.23 10.38
N ARG A 169 6.12 12.22 9.71
CA ARG A 169 5.35 11.17 9.04
C ARG A 169 4.43 10.41 9.99
N GLU A 170 4.95 9.92 11.12
CA GLU A 170 4.16 9.14 12.08
C GLU A 170 2.95 9.91 12.64
N ALA A 171 3.14 11.19 12.97
CA ALA A 171 2.05 12.03 13.45
C ALA A 171 0.97 12.25 12.38
N VAL A 172 1.39 12.51 11.14
CA VAL A 172 0.48 12.74 10.01
C VAL A 172 -0.20 11.42 9.59
N GLU A 173 0.49 10.29 9.62
CA GLU A 173 -0.10 8.96 9.38
C GLU A 173 -1.24 8.67 10.37
N SER A 174 -1.04 8.96 11.66
CA SER A 174 -2.08 8.79 12.68
C SER A 174 -3.30 9.69 12.41
N GLU A 175 -3.07 10.96 12.04
CA GLU A 175 -4.15 11.90 11.69
C GLU A 175 -4.94 11.43 10.44
N VAL A 176 -4.21 11.02 9.39
CA VAL A 176 -4.83 10.49 8.15
C VAL A 176 -5.54 9.16 8.43
N GLY A 177 -4.98 8.28 9.25
CA GLY A 177 -5.61 7.03 9.66
C GLY A 177 -6.95 7.27 10.36
N SER A 178 -6.99 8.22 11.29
CA SER A 178 -8.23 8.62 11.98
C SER A 178 -9.26 9.20 11.00
N LEU A 179 -8.80 10.00 10.04
CA LEU A 179 -9.66 10.57 9.00
C LEU A 179 -10.24 9.47 8.10
N LEU A 180 -9.42 8.53 7.65
CA LEU A 180 -9.86 7.41 6.80
C LEU A 180 -10.87 6.52 7.53
N ALA A 181 -10.62 6.20 8.79
CA ALA A 181 -11.51 5.38 9.62
C ALA A 181 -12.87 6.04 9.89
N GLY A 182 -12.91 7.38 10.00
CA GLY A 182 -14.12 8.17 10.22
C GLY A 182 -14.79 8.67 8.93
N PHE A 183 -14.25 8.36 7.76
CA PHE A 183 -14.80 8.84 6.49
C PHE A 183 -16.05 8.05 6.10
N ASP A 184 -17.18 8.74 5.96
CA ASP A 184 -18.44 8.15 5.48
C ASP A 184 -18.47 8.11 3.96
N GLY A 185 -17.77 7.12 3.38
CA GLY A 185 -17.63 6.96 1.95
C GLY A 185 -16.56 5.92 1.59
N THR A 186 -16.28 5.79 0.30
CA THR A 186 -15.17 4.95 -0.18
C THR A 186 -13.86 5.72 -0.07
N ALA A 187 -12.84 5.11 0.54
CA ALA A 187 -11.51 5.72 0.67
C ALA A 187 -10.43 4.85 0.00
N LEU A 188 -9.63 5.46 -0.87
CA LEU A 188 -8.47 4.82 -1.52
C LEU A 188 -7.18 5.51 -1.10
N LEU A 189 -6.21 4.74 -0.65
CA LEU A 189 -4.85 5.18 -0.33
C LEU A 189 -3.86 4.57 -1.32
N VAL A 190 -3.23 5.37 -2.15
CA VAL A 190 -2.12 4.93 -3.00
C VAL A 190 -0.82 5.09 -2.24
N THR A 191 -0.05 4.02 -2.16
CA THR A 191 1.29 4.03 -1.56
C THR A 191 2.18 2.96 -2.18
N HIS A 192 3.48 3.16 -2.10
CA HIS A 192 4.50 2.13 -2.35
C HIS A 192 5.07 1.58 -1.03
N ASN A 193 4.65 2.12 0.11
CA ASN A 193 5.06 1.68 1.44
C ASN A 193 4.07 0.65 1.99
N ARG A 194 4.51 -0.60 2.11
CA ARG A 194 3.71 -1.71 2.62
C ARG A 194 3.26 -1.52 4.07
N ASP A 195 4.08 -0.84 4.89
CA ASP A 195 3.80 -0.65 6.31
C ASP A 195 2.67 0.38 6.51
N GLU A 196 2.62 1.42 5.65
CA GLU A 196 1.49 2.35 5.58
C GLU A 196 0.20 1.63 5.15
N ALA A 197 0.27 0.85 4.07
CA ALA A 197 -0.86 0.07 3.57
C ALA A 197 -1.40 -0.89 4.64
N TYR A 198 -0.50 -1.60 5.34
CA TYR A 198 -0.86 -2.56 6.40
C TYR A 198 -1.53 -1.90 7.60
N ARG A 199 -1.01 -0.73 8.04
CA ARG A 199 -1.53 -0.02 9.23
C ARG A 199 -2.84 0.71 8.96
N LEU A 200 -2.99 1.31 7.79
CA LEU A 200 -4.06 2.27 7.52
C LEU A 200 -5.25 1.67 6.77
N CYS A 201 -5.06 0.55 6.07
CA CYS A 201 -6.08 0.01 5.18
C CYS A 201 -6.35 -1.47 5.47
N PRO A 202 -7.54 -1.81 6.00
CA PRO A 202 -7.95 -3.20 6.17
C PRO A 202 -8.08 -3.98 4.85
N GLU A 203 -8.36 -3.29 3.74
CA GLU A 203 -8.43 -3.85 2.40
C GLU A 203 -7.26 -3.38 1.54
N MET A 204 -6.83 -4.21 0.59
CA MET A 204 -5.70 -3.93 -0.29
C MET A 204 -5.91 -4.45 -1.70
N VAL A 205 -5.42 -3.68 -2.65
CA VAL A 205 -5.25 -4.08 -4.06
C VAL A 205 -3.76 -3.99 -4.38
N VAL A 206 -3.16 -5.09 -4.79
CA VAL A 206 -1.75 -5.14 -5.23
C VAL A 206 -1.73 -4.96 -6.74
N LEU A 207 -1.05 -3.90 -7.19
CA LEU A 207 -0.92 -3.53 -8.59
C LEU A 207 0.53 -3.65 -9.05
N ASP A 208 0.77 -4.33 -10.15
CA ASP A 208 2.09 -4.37 -10.80
C ASP A 208 1.95 -4.32 -12.33
N SER A 209 2.84 -3.57 -12.98
CA SER A 209 2.92 -3.46 -14.46
C SER A 209 1.55 -3.25 -15.12
N GLY A 210 0.71 -2.41 -14.49
CA GLY A 210 -0.62 -2.08 -14.97
C GLY A 210 -1.69 -3.14 -14.71
N ARG A 211 -1.43 -4.20 -13.95
CA ARG A 211 -2.39 -5.26 -13.66
C ARG A 211 -2.62 -5.43 -12.17
N VAL A 212 -3.85 -5.73 -11.79
CA VAL A 212 -4.17 -6.16 -10.43
C VAL A 212 -3.73 -7.60 -10.27
N LEU A 213 -2.77 -7.84 -9.36
CA LEU A 213 -2.27 -9.18 -9.03
C LEU A 213 -3.16 -9.86 -8.00
N ARG A 214 -3.60 -9.11 -7.00
CA ARG A 214 -4.44 -9.61 -5.91
C ARG A 214 -5.23 -8.46 -5.29
N SER A 215 -6.43 -8.76 -4.81
CA SER A 215 -7.28 -7.85 -4.01
C SER A 215 -7.95 -8.62 -2.89
N GLY A 216 -8.24 -7.95 -1.76
CA GLY A 216 -8.91 -8.51 -0.61
C GLY A 216 -8.37 -7.96 0.69
N HIS A 217 -8.61 -8.69 1.78
CA HIS A 217 -8.19 -8.26 3.11
C HIS A 217 -6.66 -8.16 3.21
N THR A 218 -6.17 -7.06 3.76
CA THR A 218 -4.72 -6.77 3.81
C THR A 218 -3.93 -7.89 4.49
N ARG A 219 -4.41 -8.40 5.63
CA ARG A 219 -3.72 -9.47 6.37
C ARG A 219 -3.64 -10.76 5.56
N ASP A 220 -4.69 -11.11 4.82
CA ASP A 220 -4.71 -12.31 3.98
C ASP A 220 -3.74 -12.21 2.81
N ILE A 221 -3.59 -11.01 2.22
CA ILE A 221 -2.62 -10.77 1.16
C ILE A 221 -1.18 -10.85 1.69
N PHE A 222 -0.95 -10.41 2.93
CA PHE A 222 0.36 -10.57 3.56
C PHE A 222 0.67 -12.01 3.95
N ALA A 223 -0.33 -12.78 4.40
CA ALA A 223 -0.16 -14.18 4.76
C ALA A 223 -0.02 -15.09 3.54
N ASP A 224 -0.79 -14.83 2.47
CA ASP A 224 -0.79 -15.60 1.23
C ASP A 224 -0.79 -14.67 0.01
N PRO A 225 0.36 -14.16 -0.45
CA PRO A 225 0.46 -13.25 -1.59
C PRO A 225 0.26 -13.95 -2.95
N ARG A 226 0.35 -15.26 -3.04
CA ARG A 226 0.19 -16.16 -4.19
C ARG A 226 1.21 -15.99 -5.31
N SER A 227 1.73 -14.79 -5.55
CA SER A 227 2.72 -14.56 -6.61
C SER A 227 4.03 -14.01 -6.06
N ILE A 228 5.12 -14.27 -6.76
CA ILE A 228 6.46 -13.78 -6.44
C ILE A 228 6.44 -12.25 -6.31
N THR A 229 5.79 -11.56 -7.24
CA THR A 229 5.74 -10.09 -7.24
C THR A 229 4.96 -9.56 -6.05
N ALA A 230 3.79 -10.12 -5.73
CA ALA A 230 3.03 -9.70 -4.55
C ALA A 230 3.78 -9.99 -3.24
N ALA A 231 4.48 -11.12 -3.15
CA ALA A 231 5.34 -11.45 -2.01
C ALA A 231 6.45 -10.40 -1.81
N ARG A 232 7.12 -9.99 -2.89
CA ARG A 232 8.13 -8.92 -2.85
C ARG A 232 7.54 -7.59 -2.41
N LEU A 233 6.42 -7.20 -2.97
CA LEU A 233 5.74 -5.94 -2.64
C LEU A 233 5.26 -5.92 -1.18
N THR A 234 4.84 -7.07 -0.62
CA THR A 234 4.51 -7.21 0.81
C THR A 234 5.74 -7.47 1.68
N GLY A 235 6.96 -7.41 1.12
CA GLY A 235 8.23 -7.39 1.86
C GLY A 235 8.84 -8.74 2.17
N CYS A 236 8.43 -9.79 1.49
CA CYS A 236 9.13 -11.08 1.55
C CYS A 236 10.48 -10.94 0.84
N LYS A 237 11.59 -11.12 1.59
CA LYS A 237 12.96 -11.05 1.05
C LYS A 237 13.43 -12.42 0.54
N ASN A 238 13.03 -13.50 1.19
CA ASN A 238 13.44 -14.84 0.79
C ASN A 238 12.39 -15.42 -0.18
N ILE A 239 12.70 -15.35 -1.45
CA ILE A 239 11.97 -16.02 -2.52
C ILE A 239 12.89 -17.15 -3.00
N LEU A 240 12.60 -18.35 -2.53
CA LEU A 240 13.48 -19.52 -2.72
C LEU A 240 12.88 -20.42 -3.80
N PRO A 241 13.58 -20.65 -4.91
CA PRO A 241 13.11 -21.54 -5.96
C PRO A 241 12.84 -22.95 -5.43
N CYS A 242 11.80 -23.58 -5.90
CA CYS A 242 11.42 -24.92 -5.46
C CYS A 242 10.72 -25.73 -6.56
N THR A 243 10.65 -27.02 -6.34
CA THR A 243 9.82 -27.95 -7.10
C THR A 243 8.76 -28.53 -6.17
N ARG A 244 7.52 -28.63 -6.67
CA ARG A 244 6.41 -29.26 -5.94
C ARG A 244 6.67 -30.76 -5.79
N LEU A 245 6.50 -31.28 -4.59
CA LEU A 245 6.54 -32.71 -4.29
C LEU A 245 5.13 -33.30 -4.20
N ASP A 246 4.28 -32.67 -3.36
CA ASP A 246 2.90 -33.07 -3.17
C ASP A 246 1.99 -31.87 -2.87
N ALA A 247 0.82 -32.11 -2.28
CA ALA A 247 -0.16 -31.05 -1.97
C ALA A 247 0.32 -30.09 -0.88
N HIS A 248 1.26 -30.48 -0.02
CA HIS A 248 1.75 -29.69 1.11
C HIS A 248 3.28 -29.71 1.25
N ALA A 249 4.00 -30.20 0.24
CA ALA A 249 5.44 -30.28 0.30
C ALA A 249 6.11 -29.78 -1.00
N VAL A 250 7.25 -29.14 -0.82
CA VAL A 250 8.14 -28.70 -1.91
C VAL A 250 9.56 -29.11 -1.61
N ARG A 251 10.41 -29.22 -2.63
CA ARG A 251 11.87 -29.38 -2.51
C ARG A 251 12.54 -28.09 -2.90
N LEU A 252 13.33 -27.50 -1.99
CA LEU A 252 14.08 -26.28 -2.28
C LEU A 252 15.25 -26.56 -3.24
N THR A 253 15.38 -25.70 -4.24
CA THR A 253 16.55 -25.68 -5.11
C THR A 253 17.73 -25.04 -4.36
N GLY A 254 18.90 -25.67 -4.42
CA GLY A 254 20.13 -25.20 -3.76
C GLY A 254 20.32 -25.70 -2.33
N TRP A 255 19.27 -26.15 -1.64
CA TRP A 255 19.39 -26.88 -0.37
C TRP A 255 19.08 -28.36 -0.51
N ASP A 256 18.36 -28.74 -1.54
CA ASP A 256 17.84 -30.11 -1.77
C ASP A 256 17.07 -30.69 -0.55
N VAL A 257 16.45 -29.82 0.24
CA VAL A 257 15.70 -30.18 1.45
C VAL A 257 14.21 -30.09 1.17
N PRO A 258 13.40 -31.08 1.59
CA PRO A 258 11.95 -30.99 1.55
C PRO A 258 11.44 -30.03 2.63
N LEU A 259 10.49 -29.16 2.26
CA LEU A 259 9.76 -28.30 3.19
C LEU A 259 8.28 -28.71 3.22
N GLN A 260 7.71 -28.73 4.41
CA GLN A 260 6.28 -28.91 4.67
C GLN A 260 5.61 -27.54 4.83
N LEU A 261 4.48 -27.35 4.16
CA LEU A 261 3.70 -26.13 4.15
C LEU A 261 2.31 -26.38 4.76
N ALA A 262 1.79 -25.44 5.52
CA ALA A 262 0.40 -25.46 5.96
C ALA A 262 -0.57 -25.14 4.81
N LEU A 263 -0.18 -24.20 3.93
CA LEU A 263 -0.98 -23.87 2.75
C LEU A 263 -0.82 -24.92 1.64
N PRO A 264 -1.89 -25.20 0.88
CA PRO A 264 -1.81 -26.09 -0.27
C PRO A 264 -0.87 -25.53 -1.34
N VAL A 265 0.01 -26.38 -1.86
CA VAL A 265 0.96 -26.02 -2.91
C VAL A 265 0.28 -26.11 -4.27
N PRO A 266 0.08 -25.01 -5.01
CA PRO A 266 -0.55 -25.03 -6.33
C PRO A 266 0.35 -25.74 -7.36
N GLU A 267 -0.24 -26.28 -8.44
CA GLU A 267 0.52 -26.97 -9.50
C GLU A 267 1.57 -26.08 -10.18
N GLY A 268 1.29 -24.79 -10.30
CA GLY A 268 2.23 -23.80 -10.88
C GLY A 268 3.23 -23.20 -9.87
N CYS A 269 3.42 -23.81 -8.69
CA CYS A 269 4.37 -23.30 -7.70
C CYS A 269 5.81 -23.45 -8.20
N THR A 270 6.51 -22.31 -8.26
CA THR A 270 7.91 -22.26 -8.71
C THR A 270 8.87 -21.77 -7.63
N ALA A 271 8.34 -21.19 -6.56
CA ALA A 271 9.11 -20.71 -5.43
C ALA A 271 8.30 -20.76 -4.14
N VAL A 272 8.96 -20.69 -3.01
CA VAL A 272 8.36 -20.40 -1.71
C VAL A 272 8.87 -19.07 -1.17
N GLY A 273 7.99 -18.34 -0.51
CA GLY A 273 8.32 -17.13 0.22
C GLY A 273 8.43 -17.43 1.71
N ILE A 274 9.50 -16.95 2.36
CA ILE A 274 9.65 -17.02 3.82
C ILE A 274 10.15 -15.64 4.29
N ARG A 275 9.49 -15.05 5.27
CA ARG A 275 9.93 -13.75 5.77
C ARG A 275 11.20 -13.89 6.59
N ALA A 276 12.09 -12.90 6.52
CA ALA A 276 13.38 -12.96 7.18
C ALA A 276 13.30 -13.11 8.72
N HIS A 277 12.21 -12.68 9.33
CA HIS A 277 11.99 -12.80 10.78
C HIS A 277 11.28 -14.09 11.19
N ASP A 278 10.78 -14.90 10.23
CA ASP A 278 10.13 -16.18 10.52
C ASP A 278 11.14 -17.33 10.66
N PHE A 279 12.38 -17.10 10.30
CA PHE A 279 13.44 -18.06 10.55
C PHE A 279 13.89 -18.04 12.00
N VAL A 280 13.99 -19.22 12.59
CA VAL A 280 14.50 -19.42 13.95
C VAL A 280 15.62 -20.47 13.95
N PRO A 281 16.63 -20.33 14.84
CA PRO A 281 17.64 -21.36 15.04
C PRO A 281 16.99 -22.68 15.48
N CYS A 282 17.49 -23.79 14.97
CA CYS A 282 16.96 -25.13 15.28
C CYS A 282 18.06 -26.21 15.21
N ASP A 283 17.70 -27.44 15.58
CA ASP A 283 18.54 -28.64 15.44
C ASP A 283 18.35 -29.28 14.06
N ALA A 284 19.34 -30.09 13.64
CA ALA A 284 19.36 -30.77 12.34
C ALA A 284 18.12 -31.64 12.04
N GLY A 285 17.44 -32.16 13.08
CA GLY A 285 16.25 -33.02 12.94
C GLY A 285 14.91 -32.27 13.01
N ALA A 286 14.93 -30.95 13.16
CA ALA A 286 13.70 -30.16 13.24
C ALA A 286 12.95 -30.13 11.90
N PRO A 287 11.61 -30.04 11.91
CA PRO A 287 10.85 -29.83 10.69
C PRO A 287 11.32 -28.58 9.93
N ASN A 288 11.42 -28.67 8.62
CA ASN A 288 11.87 -27.55 7.76
C ASN A 288 13.27 -27.00 8.10
N ALA A 289 14.14 -27.81 8.69
CA ALA A 289 15.51 -27.38 9.02
C ALA A 289 16.35 -27.22 7.75
N LEU A 290 16.91 -26.04 7.56
CA LEU A 290 17.84 -25.70 6.48
C LEU A 290 19.23 -25.57 7.07
N PRO A 291 20.21 -26.37 6.61
CA PRO A 291 21.61 -26.17 6.99
C PRO A 291 22.12 -24.84 6.41
N VAL A 292 22.76 -24.01 7.24
CA VAL A 292 23.21 -22.68 6.83
C VAL A 292 24.62 -22.38 7.32
N ALA A 293 25.33 -21.56 6.55
CA ALA A 293 26.58 -20.92 6.93
C ALA A 293 26.40 -19.39 6.84
N ALA A 294 26.92 -18.65 7.81
CA ALA A 294 26.86 -17.19 7.77
C ALA A 294 27.82 -16.63 6.72
N LEU A 295 27.33 -15.71 5.91
CA LEU A 295 28.11 -14.99 4.90
C LEU A 295 28.47 -13.58 5.36
N SER A 296 27.47 -12.84 5.87
CA SER A 296 27.64 -11.46 6.33
C SER A 296 26.54 -11.06 7.31
N SER A 297 26.82 -10.04 8.11
CA SER A 297 25.85 -9.44 9.01
C SER A 297 25.86 -7.92 8.86
N SER A 298 24.73 -7.29 9.09
CA SER A 298 24.58 -5.84 9.17
C SER A 298 23.72 -5.46 10.36
N GLU A 299 24.15 -4.43 11.07
CA GLU A 299 23.50 -3.93 12.26
C GLU A 299 22.54 -2.79 11.90
N ASN A 300 21.31 -2.87 12.42
CA ASN A 300 20.36 -1.79 12.47
C ASN A 300 20.11 -1.38 13.95
N PRO A 301 19.47 -0.24 14.22
CA PRO A 301 19.20 0.18 15.60
C PRO A 301 18.47 -0.89 16.46
N PHE A 302 17.49 -1.61 15.86
CA PHE A 302 16.61 -2.52 16.59
C PHE A 302 16.71 -3.98 16.17
N ASP A 303 17.48 -4.28 15.13
CA ASP A 303 17.65 -5.63 14.61
C ASP A 303 19.01 -5.87 13.97
N TRP A 304 19.35 -7.16 13.83
CA TRP A 304 20.43 -7.65 13.00
C TRP A 304 19.87 -8.29 11.73
N ASN A 305 20.45 -7.96 10.59
CA ASN A 305 20.19 -8.66 9.34
C ASN A 305 21.41 -9.51 8.98
N LEU A 306 21.22 -10.80 8.90
CA LEU A 306 22.24 -11.74 8.47
C LEU A 306 21.90 -12.28 7.08
N ILE A 307 22.91 -12.45 6.26
CA ILE A 307 22.83 -13.23 5.02
C ILE A 307 23.48 -14.58 5.31
N CYS A 308 22.72 -15.63 5.15
CA CYS A 308 23.16 -17.00 5.29
C CYS A 308 23.17 -17.68 3.91
N THR A 309 24.04 -18.66 3.72
CA THR A 309 24.12 -19.45 2.49
C THR A 309 23.80 -20.91 2.79
N ALA A 310 23.39 -21.65 1.76
CA ALA A 310 23.48 -23.10 1.76
C ALA A 310 24.92 -23.54 1.95
N PRO A 311 25.21 -24.75 2.44
CA PRO A 311 26.56 -25.23 2.69
C PRO A 311 27.47 -25.23 1.44
N ASP A 312 26.90 -25.41 0.25
CA ASP A 312 27.58 -25.34 -1.02
C ASP A 312 27.76 -23.93 -1.60
N GLY A 313 27.21 -22.90 -0.90
CA GLY A 313 27.27 -21.51 -1.32
C GLY A 313 26.34 -21.13 -2.49
N THR A 314 25.57 -22.07 -3.03
CA THR A 314 24.75 -21.85 -4.25
C THR A 314 23.49 -21.00 -4.01
N ALA A 315 22.92 -21.06 -2.81
CA ALA A 315 21.68 -20.35 -2.46
C ALA A 315 21.89 -19.48 -1.23
N ARG A 316 21.11 -18.41 -1.11
CA ARG A 316 21.21 -17.43 -0.03
C ARG A 316 19.85 -17.18 0.58
N LEU A 317 19.83 -16.90 1.89
CA LEU A 317 18.66 -16.43 2.61
C LEU A 317 19.00 -15.26 3.54
N TRP A 318 18.00 -14.44 3.83
CA TRP A 318 18.03 -13.36 4.80
C TRP A 318 17.43 -13.84 6.10
N TRP A 319 18.15 -13.67 7.19
CA TRP A 319 17.66 -13.90 8.53
C TRP A 319 17.68 -12.60 9.33
N LYS A 320 16.54 -12.24 9.93
CA LYS A 320 16.40 -11.02 10.71
C LYS A 320 16.16 -11.37 12.17
N VAL A 321 17.00 -10.82 13.05
CA VAL A 321 16.95 -11.06 14.49
C VAL A 321 16.72 -9.74 15.22
N SER A 322 15.64 -9.65 15.98
CA SER A 322 15.37 -8.47 16.83
C SER A 322 16.35 -8.42 17.98
N LYS A 323 16.84 -7.22 18.30
CA LYS A 323 17.69 -6.97 19.45
C LYS A 323 16.86 -6.92 20.74
N SER A 324 17.36 -7.54 21.80
CA SER A 324 16.76 -7.40 23.14
C SER A 324 17.08 -6.03 23.78
N THR A 325 18.24 -5.47 23.44
CA THR A 325 18.68 -4.13 23.86
C THR A 325 19.38 -3.44 22.68
N LEU A 326 19.53 -2.11 22.73
CA LEU A 326 20.19 -1.33 21.67
C LEU A 326 21.62 -1.81 21.39
N PHE A 327 22.32 -2.29 22.41
CA PHE A 327 23.72 -2.75 22.36
C PHE A 327 23.85 -4.27 22.33
N SER A 328 22.80 -5.01 21.96
CA SER A 328 22.91 -6.48 21.81
C SER A 328 23.99 -6.84 20.81
N PRO A 329 24.90 -7.77 21.15
CA PRO A 329 25.92 -8.24 20.20
C PRO A 329 25.28 -8.93 19.00
N ALA A 330 26.07 -9.07 17.92
CA ALA A 330 25.62 -9.86 16.77
C ALA A 330 25.26 -11.27 17.23
N PRO A 331 24.16 -11.85 16.76
CA PRO A 331 23.80 -13.22 17.06
C PRO A 331 24.85 -14.17 16.51
N VAL A 332 25.17 -15.20 17.28
CA VAL A 332 26.02 -16.29 16.76
C VAL A 332 25.28 -16.99 15.63
N PRO A 333 25.86 -17.12 14.46
CA PRO A 333 25.21 -17.80 13.34
C PRO A 333 24.91 -19.26 13.70
N PRO A 334 23.68 -19.72 13.57
CA PRO A 334 23.32 -21.12 13.82
C PRO A 334 23.80 -22.01 12.66
N HIS A 335 23.90 -23.30 12.91
CA HIS A 335 24.14 -24.29 11.85
C HIS A 335 22.87 -24.62 11.06
N PHE A 336 21.71 -24.45 11.67
CA PHE A 336 20.41 -24.70 11.05
C PHE A 336 19.43 -23.59 11.39
N LEU A 337 18.64 -23.21 10.38
CA LEU A 337 17.48 -22.34 10.51
C LEU A 337 16.23 -23.08 10.05
N CYS A 338 15.13 -22.98 10.76
CA CYS A 338 13.86 -23.52 10.33
C CYS A 338 12.78 -22.45 10.27
N ALA A 339 11.72 -22.71 9.51
CA ALA A 339 10.50 -21.90 9.48
C ALA A 339 9.29 -22.79 9.75
N ALA A 340 8.33 -22.28 10.50
CA ALA A 340 7.07 -22.99 10.75
C ALA A 340 6.31 -23.20 9.43
N PRO A 341 5.60 -24.31 9.25
CA PRO A 341 4.83 -24.58 8.01
C PRO A 341 3.86 -23.46 7.63
N GLU A 342 3.30 -22.74 8.61
CA GLU A 342 2.36 -21.62 8.44
C GLU A 342 3.04 -20.35 7.90
N SER A 343 4.36 -20.24 8.08
CA SER A 343 5.16 -19.09 7.62
C SER A 343 5.70 -19.26 6.19
N ILE A 344 5.48 -20.43 5.58
CA ILE A 344 5.98 -20.75 4.25
C ILE A 344 4.87 -20.56 3.22
N MET A 345 5.06 -19.58 2.35
CA MET A 345 4.07 -19.16 1.35
C MET A 345 4.38 -19.80 -0.01
N PRO A 346 3.51 -20.63 -0.59
CA PRO A 346 3.70 -21.13 -1.96
C PRO A 346 3.45 -20.00 -2.97
N LEU A 347 4.38 -19.85 -3.94
CA LEU A 347 4.35 -18.74 -4.90
C LEU A 347 4.37 -19.25 -6.34
N THR A 348 3.58 -18.59 -7.19
CA THR A 348 3.61 -18.73 -8.65
C THR A 348 4.28 -17.51 -9.27
N ASN A 349 4.62 -17.60 -10.55
CA ASN A 349 5.18 -16.48 -11.33
C ASN A 349 4.12 -15.40 -11.62
#